data_a971fdf32bec97d1dfaf02f61f9f9104
#
_entry.id   a971fdf32bec97d1dfaf02f61f9f9104
#
_cell.length_a   1.000
_cell.length_b   1.000
_cell.length_c   1.000
_cell.angle_alpha   90.00
_cell.angle_beta   90.00
_cell.angle_gamma   90.00
#
_symmetry.space_group_name_H-M   'P 1'
#
loop_
_entity.id
_entity.type
_entity.pdbx_description
1 polymer ?
#
loop_
_entity_poly.entity_id
_entity_poly.type
_entity_poly.pdbx_seq_one_letter_code
_entity_poly.pdbx_strand_id
1 'polypeptide(L)'
;MFCYHARKAIGAFAAVLGGLDLLVFTGGIGEHAAEVRSEICEGLEHLGIQLHVEQNSRHARVISSPDARCRVQVIPTDEDLMIARHTRSVAREVGVWPAL
;
A
#
# COMPACT_ATOMS: atom_id res chain seq x y z
N MET A 1 -16.77 -2.40 0.42
CA MET A 1 -16.50 -1.75 1.74
C MET A 1 -15.10 -1.97 2.25
N PHE A 2 -14.57 -3.18 2.05
CA PHE A 2 -13.21 -3.47 2.48
C PHE A 2 -12.19 -2.53 1.85
N CYS A 3 -12.24 -2.36 0.53
CA CYS A 3 -11.30 -1.50 -0.17
C CYS A 3 -11.45 -0.03 0.22
N TYR A 4 -12.67 0.37 0.50
CA TYR A 4 -12.92 1.73 0.98
C TYR A 4 -12.23 1.97 2.32
N HIS A 5 -12.37 1.04 3.25
CA HIS A 5 -11.75 1.18 4.57
C HIS A 5 -10.23 1.15 4.49
N ALA A 6 -9.70 0.30 3.63
CA ALA A 6 -8.26 0.23 3.42
C ALA A 6 -7.73 1.54 2.84
N ARG A 7 -8.44 2.09 1.85
CA ARG A 7 -8.06 3.36 1.24
C ARG A 7 -8.11 4.49 2.26
N LYS A 8 -9.14 4.49 3.08
CA LYS A 8 -9.30 5.48 4.14
C LYS A 8 -8.14 5.40 5.15
N ALA A 9 -7.74 4.19 5.48
CA ALA A 9 -6.61 3.98 6.39
C ALA A 9 -5.32 4.53 5.80
N ILE A 10 -5.08 4.28 4.50
CA ILE A 10 -3.90 4.80 3.83
C ILE A 10 -3.89 6.33 3.85
N GLY A 11 -5.04 6.94 3.60
CA GLY A 11 -5.16 8.40 3.66
C GLY A 11 -4.85 8.94 5.05
N ALA A 12 -5.34 8.24 6.07
CA ALA A 12 -5.08 8.64 7.45
C ALA A 12 -3.58 8.52 7.77
N PHE A 13 -2.93 7.46 7.33
CA PHE A 13 -1.50 7.30 7.54
C PHE A 13 -0.71 8.41 6.84
N ALA A 14 -1.12 8.75 5.62
CA ALA A 14 -0.48 9.84 4.89
C ALA A 14 -0.58 11.16 5.66
N ALA A 15 -1.74 11.42 6.25
CA ALA A 15 -1.94 12.63 7.04
C ALA A 15 -1.07 12.63 8.29
N VAL A 16 -1.03 11.51 9.00
CA VAL A 16 -0.26 11.40 10.24
C VAL A 16 1.24 11.50 9.98
N LEU A 17 1.70 10.89 8.89
CA LEU A 17 3.14 10.85 8.57
C LEU A 17 3.63 12.06 7.77
N GLY A 18 2.72 12.85 7.22
CA GLY A 18 3.08 13.98 6.38
C GLY A 18 3.35 13.58 4.94
N GLY A 19 2.87 12.43 4.52
CA GLY A 19 3.06 11.89 3.19
C GLY A 19 3.45 10.43 3.26
N LEU A 20 3.63 9.80 2.11
CA LEU A 20 4.03 8.40 2.03
C LEU A 20 5.10 8.24 0.99
N ASP A 21 6.12 7.45 1.28
CA ASP A 21 7.06 7.03 0.24
C ASP A 21 7.18 5.50 0.18
N LEU A 22 6.52 4.80 1.08
CA LEU A 22 6.48 3.34 1.03
C LEU A 22 5.13 2.84 1.53
N LEU A 23 4.54 1.93 0.79
CA LEU A 23 3.34 1.21 1.17
C LEU A 23 3.60 -0.27 0.94
N VAL A 24 3.35 -1.10 1.94
CA VAL A 24 3.60 -2.54 1.84
C VAL A 24 2.30 -3.28 2.10
N PHE A 25 1.98 -4.21 1.21
CA PHE A 25 0.89 -5.15 1.39
C PHE A 25 1.47 -6.51 1.74
N THR A 26 0.90 -7.17 2.73
CA THR A 26 1.35 -8.50 3.14
C THR A 26 0.17 -9.45 3.25
N GLY A 27 0.45 -10.73 3.47
CA GLY A 27 -0.58 -11.73 3.65
C GLY A 27 -1.40 -11.98 2.40
N GLY A 28 -2.65 -12.33 2.56
CA GLY A 28 -3.54 -12.63 1.44
C GLY A 28 -3.72 -11.46 0.48
N ILE A 29 -3.85 -10.25 1.01
CA ILE A 29 -3.95 -9.06 0.19
C ILE A 29 -2.66 -8.84 -0.58
N GLY A 30 -1.53 -9.12 0.06
CA GLY A 30 -0.24 -8.94 -0.58
C GLY A 30 0.03 -9.97 -1.65
N GLU A 31 -0.30 -11.23 -1.39
CA GLU A 31 0.16 -12.34 -2.24
C GLU A 31 -0.76 -12.69 -3.39
N HIS A 32 -2.07 -12.62 -3.17
CA HIS A 32 -3.01 -13.25 -4.11
C HIS A 32 -4.13 -12.36 -4.60
N ALA A 33 -4.16 -11.10 -4.24
CA ALA A 33 -5.30 -10.25 -4.50
C ALA A 33 -4.93 -9.00 -5.31
N ALA A 34 -4.43 -9.21 -6.52
CA ALA A 34 -4.05 -8.09 -7.39
C ALA A 34 -5.21 -7.13 -7.63
N GLU A 35 -6.42 -7.66 -7.81
CA GLU A 35 -7.59 -6.84 -8.06
C GLU A 35 -7.94 -5.98 -6.83
N VAL A 36 -7.79 -6.56 -5.65
CA VAL A 36 -8.05 -5.84 -4.42
C VAL A 36 -7.03 -4.71 -4.24
N ARG A 37 -5.76 -4.98 -4.52
CA ARG A 37 -4.73 -3.96 -4.43
C ARG A 37 -4.99 -2.81 -5.41
N SER A 38 -5.40 -3.15 -6.63
CA SER A 38 -5.76 -2.14 -7.63
C SER A 38 -6.91 -1.28 -7.15
N GLU A 39 -7.92 -1.91 -6.59
CA GLU A 39 -9.09 -1.19 -6.11
C GLU A 39 -8.76 -0.31 -4.91
N ILE A 40 -7.95 -0.79 -4.01
CA ILE A 40 -7.52 0.00 -2.85
C ILE A 40 -6.75 1.25 -3.31
N CYS A 41 -5.87 1.08 -4.27
CA CYS A 41 -4.99 2.18 -4.69
C CYS A 41 -5.64 3.14 -5.68
N GLU A 42 -6.78 2.76 -6.23
CA GLU A 42 -7.50 3.62 -7.16
C GLU A 42 -7.93 4.90 -6.44
N GLY A 43 -7.59 6.05 -7.02
CA GLY A 43 -7.93 7.32 -6.41
C GLY A 43 -6.88 7.84 -5.43
N LEU A 44 -5.75 7.14 -5.29
CA LEU A 44 -4.68 7.58 -4.38
C LEU A 44 -3.49 8.17 -5.13
N GLU A 45 -3.68 8.51 -6.40
CA GLU A 45 -2.61 9.08 -7.22
C GLU A 45 -2.07 10.38 -6.64
N HIS A 46 -2.92 11.14 -5.97
CA HIS A 46 -2.51 12.38 -5.33
C HIS A 46 -1.51 12.15 -4.20
N LEU A 47 -1.42 10.95 -3.68
CA LEU A 47 -0.44 10.59 -2.67
C LEU A 47 0.85 10.03 -3.29
N GLY A 48 0.91 9.99 -4.61
CA GLY A 48 2.06 9.42 -5.31
C GLY A 48 1.98 7.92 -5.49
N ILE A 49 0.82 7.33 -5.23
CA ILE A 49 0.61 5.89 -5.36
C ILE A 49 0.08 5.59 -6.75
N GLN A 50 0.83 4.81 -7.51
CA GLN A 50 0.43 4.43 -8.86
C GLN A 50 0.97 3.04 -9.13
N LEU A 51 0.09 2.10 -9.40
CA LEU A 51 0.48 0.72 -9.63
C LEU A 51 0.83 0.47 -11.09
N HIS A 52 1.78 -0.42 -11.29
CA HIS A 52 2.12 -0.94 -12.60
C HIS A 52 1.25 -2.18 -12.82
N VAL A 53 0.37 -2.12 -13.80
CA VAL A 53 -0.66 -3.15 -13.99
C VAL A 53 -0.05 -4.55 -14.09
N GLU A 54 0.96 -4.70 -14.90
CA GLU A 54 1.57 -5.99 -15.15
C GLU A 54 2.26 -6.56 -13.92
N GLN A 55 3.03 -5.72 -13.24
CA GLN A 55 3.74 -6.15 -12.03
C GLN A 55 2.75 -6.52 -10.93
N ASN A 56 1.67 -5.74 -10.82
CA ASN A 56 0.64 -6.05 -9.84
C ASN A 56 -0.03 -7.40 -10.15
N SER A 57 -0.32 -7.67 -11.41
CA SER A 57 -0.93 -8.94 -11.82
C SER A 57 -0.03 -10.13 -11.52
N ARG A 58 1.26 -9.93 -11.56
CA ARG A 58 2.24 -10.99 -11.31
C ARG A 58 2.57 -11.14 -9.83
N HIS A 59 2.00 -10.31 -8.99
CA HIS A 59 2.33 -10.28 -7.57
C HIS A 59 3.83 -10.08 -7.35
N ALA A 60 4.41 -9.18 -8.15
CA ALA A 60 5.83 -8.88 -8.06
C ALA A 60 6.13 -8.21 -6.71
N ARG A 61 7.38 -8.25 -6.31
CA ARG A 61 7.78 -7.65 -5.04
C ARG A 61 7.55 -6.14 -5.03
N VAL A 62 7.82 -5.48 -6.16
CA VAL A 62 7.53 -4.06 -6.33
C VAL A 62 6.46 -3.94 -7.39
N ILE A 63 5.33 -3.37 -7.02
CA ILE A 63 4.19 -3.25 -7.93
C ILE A 63 3.85 -1.81 -8.29
N SER A 64 4.62 -0.85 -7.80
CA SER A 64 4.43 0.55 -8.16
C SER A 64 5.09 0.84 -9.51
N SER A 65 4.53 1.83 -10.22
CA SER A 65 5.14 2.32 -11.45
C SER A 65 6.51 2.93 -11.14
N PRO A 66 7.45 2.86 -12.09
CA PRO A 66 8.79 3.45 -11.87
C PRO A 66 8.73 4.94 -11.54
N ASP A 67 7.71 5.64 -12.05
CA ASP A 67 7.56 7.09 -11.84
C ASP A 67 6.83 7.44 -10.56
N ALA A 68 6.29 6.45 -9.86
CA ALA A 68 5.51 6.71 -8.66
C ALA A 68 6.40 7.22 -7.54
N ARG A 69 5.94 8.25 -6.83
CA ARG A 69 6.70 8.79 -5.70
C ARG A 69 6.66 7.86 -4.50
N CYS A 70 5.59 7.09 -4.38
CA CYS A 70 5.45 6.13 -3.30
C CYS A 70 5.73 4.74 -3.84
N ARG A 71 6.70 4.06 -3.25
CA ARG A 71 6.97 2.67 -3.62
C ARG A 71 5.92 1.78 -2.99
N VAL A 72 5.35 0.88 -3.79
CA VAL A 72 4.38 -0.09 -3.31
C VAL A 72 4.98 -1.48 -3.46
N GLN A 73 5.02 -2.22 -2.38
CA GLN A 73 5.63 -3.54 -2.35
C GLN A 73 4.66 -4.60 -1.87
N VAL A 74 4.90 -5.82 -2.28
CA VAL A 74 4.17 -7.00 -1.83
C VAL A 74 5.19 -7.90 -1.15
N ILE A 75 4.95 -8.21 0.12
CA ILE A 75 5.86 -9.06 0.89
C ILE A 75 5.07 -10.20 1.49
N PRO A 76 5.42 -11.45 1.17
CA PRO A 76 4.70 -12.60 1.72
C PRO A 76 4.99 -12.76 3.21
N THR A 77 3.94 -12.82 4.00
CA THR A 77 4.02 -13.12 5.43
C THR A 77 2.74 -13.80 5.85
N ASP A 78 2.74 -14.35 7.05
CA ASP A 78 1.56 -15.00 7.60
C ASP A 78 0.53 -14.01 8.13
N GLU A 79 0.92 -12.76 8.29
CA GLU A 79 0.04 -11.73 8.85
C GLU A 79 -0.50 -10.83 7.76
N ASP A 80 -1.77 -10.48 7.88
CA ASP A 80 -2.39 -9.53 6.96
C ASP A 80 -2.12 -8.13 7.49
N LEU A 81 -1.11 -7.51 6.93
CA LEU A 81 -0.70 -6.17 7.32
C LEU A 81 -0.65 -5.24 6.14
N MET A 82 -0.85 -3.97 6.42
CA MET A 82 -0.59 -2.91 5.48
C MET A 82 0.28 -1.91 6.21
N ILE A 83 1.48 -1.70 5.73
CA ILE A 83 2.46 -0.85 6.39
C ILE A 83 2.70 0.39 5.54
N ALA A 84 2.61 1.55 6.17
CA ALA A 84 2.87 2.82 5.51
C ALA A 84 4.04 3.51 6.20
N ARG A 85 4.93 4.12 5.42
CA ARG A 85 6.10 4.77 5.95
C ARG A 85 6.44 6.02 5.15
N HIS A 86 6.96 7.00 5.85
CA HIS A 86 7.51 8.19 5.23
C HIS A 86 8.93 8.39 5.77
N THR A 87 9.88 8.57 4.89
CA THR A 87 11.30 8.65 5.24
C THR A 87 11.59 9.76 6.24
N ARG A 88 10.90 10.88 6.12
CA ARG A 88 11.10 12.00 7.04
C ARG A 88 10.66 11.72 8.45
N SER A 89 9.74 10.79 8.61
CA SER A 89 9.21 10.43 9.93
C SER A 89 10.00 9.30 10.54
N VAL A 90 11.26 9.39 10.46
CA VAL A 90 12.25 8.40 10.84
C VAL A 90 11.72 7.29 11.75
N ALA A 91 11.84 6.06 11.28
CA ALA A 91 11.44 4.87 12.03
C ALA A 91 9.95 4.78 12.35
N ARG A 92 9.11 5.58 11.72
CA ARG A 92 7.68 5.49 11.92
C ARG A 92 7.07 4.56 10.91
N GLU A 93 6.45 3.54 11.40
CA GLU A 93 5.65 2.65 10.59
C GLU A 93 4.29 2.56 11.25
N VAL A 94 3.26 2.71 10.46
CA VAL A 94 1.90 2.61 10.97
C VAL A 94 1.09 1.77 10.01
N GLY A 95 0.07 1.20 10.55
CA GLY A 95 -0.90 0.50 9.75
C GLY A 95 -0.85 -0.99 9.89
N VAL A 96 -1.64 -1.46 10.77
CA VAL A 96 -2.01 -2.86 10.83
C VAL A 96 -3.36 -2.94 10.17
N TRP A 97 -3.45 -3.73 9.13
CA TRP A 97 -4.69 -3.91 8.42
C TRP A 97 -4.86 -5.39 8.06
N PRO A 98 -6.03 -5.94 8.24
CA PRO A 98 -7.22 -5.29 8.76
C PRO A 98 -7.10 -5.03 10.24
N ALA A 99 -7.44 -3.81 10.64
CA ALA A 99 -7.49 -3.44 12.05
C ALA A 99 -8.87 -3.81 12.56
N LEU A 100 -8.97 -4.89 13.20
CA LEU A 100 -10.25 -5.38 13.70
C LEU A 100 -10.49 -4.97 15.13
#